data_b897a3456218f15d662d49edf9854912
#
_entry.id   b897a3456218f15d662d49edf9854912
#
_cell.length_a   1.000
_cell.length_b   1.000
_cell.length_c   1.000
_cell.angle_alpha   90.00
_cell.angle_beta   90.00
_cell.angle_gamma   90.00
#
_symmetry.space_group_name_H-M   'P 1'
#
loop_
_entity.id
_entity.type
_entity.pdbx_description
1 polymer ?
#
loop_
_entity_poly.entity_id
_entity_poly.type
_entity_poly.pdbx_seq_one_letter_code
_entity_poly.pdbx_strand_id
1 'polypeptide(L)'
;MIQYPRYRQHRFSSFQVIIAGFAAVGLVGALLLMLPIATQQRCVTPFHEALFTSTSALCVTGLVVQDTGSYWSAFGQSVILLLIQIGGLGVITVGAAFALLSGRKISLKQRSTMQEATAAPQMGGIVRLTGFILRITALFELAGAALLLPTFCADYGLRGIWYALFHSISAFCNAGFDLLGTEGAKFVSLTRYAGDPLLTTVIAALIVFGGLGFLTWEDIYTYRLDFHRYRMQSKVILVTTAFLLVLPTLYFYCFEFTAGSAQQRILLSMFQSVTPRTAGFNTADLAAMGSTSQALMVVLMLLGGSPGSTAGGMKTTTFAVLLANMWATFRRREDAEFFGRRIDGSAVKNAATIAGMYLTLFFLGAFVIATAEQLPMSVCLYETASAVATVGLTLGITPQLGVLSQGVLIALMFLGRVGGLTLIYAAFGSSPAHSRLPQEKIAIG
;
A
#
# COMPACT_ATOMS: atom_id res chain seq x y z
N MET A 1 46.23 -14.81 -31.08
CA MET A 1 45.11 -13.96 -30.58
C MET A 1 44.72 -14.47 -29.21
N ILE A 2 45.15 -13.79 -28.17
CA ILE A 2 44.87 -14.17 -26.78
C ILE A 2 43.47 -13.62 -26.43
N GLN A 3 42.45 -14.47 -26.30
CA GLN A 3 41.13 -14.09 -25.81
C GLN A 3 41.23 -13.85 -24.30
N TYR A 4 41.21 -12.58 -23.89
CA TYR A 4 41.01 -12.23 -22.47
C TYR A 4 39.65 -12.71 -22.02
N PRO A 5 39.52 -13.43 -20.88
CA PRO A 5 38.21 -13.80 -20.35
C PRO A 5 37.46 -12.50 -20.00
N ARG A 6 36.33 -12.25 -20.67
CA ARG A 6 35.39 -11.20 -20.29
C ARG A 6 34.88 -11.52 -18.89
N TYR A 7 35.44 -10.90 -17.85
CA TYR A 7 34.86 -10.85 -16.53
C TYR A 7 33.44 -10.29 -16.68
N ARG A 8 32.45 -11.17 -16.62
CA ARG A 8 31.04 -10.82 -16.54
C ARG A 8 30.84 -10.17 -15.16
N GLN A 9 31.04 -8.86 -15.06
CA GLN A 9 30.63 -8.12 -13.88
C GLN A 9 29.12 -8.34 -13.75
N HIS A 10 28.72 -9.13 -12.76
CA HIS A 10 27.32 -9.26 -12.33
C HIS A 10 26.84 -7.88 -11.84
N ARG A 11 26.40 -7.05 -12.76
CA ARG A 11 25.78 -5.77 -12.43
C ARG A 11 24.36 -6.08 -11.97
N PHE A 12 24.08 -5.89 -10.68
CA PHE A 12 22.71 -5.94 -10.16
C PHE A 12 21.79 -5.10 -11.04
N SER A 13 20.64 -5.66 -11.40
CA SER A 13 19.60 -4.92 -12.09
C SER A 13 18.99 -3.87 -11.13
N SER A 14 18.37 -2.82 -11.68
CA SER A 14 17.68 -1.81 -10.86
C SER A 14 16.63 -2.47 -9.95
N PHE A 15 15.92 -3.47 -10.44
CA PHE A 15 14.91 -4.22 -9.68
C PHE A 15 15.52 -4.99 -8.49
N GLN A 16 16.67 -5.64 -8.69
CA GLN A 16 17.39 -6.31 -7.61
C GLN A 16 17.88 -5.32 -6.54
N VAL A 17 18.32 -4.13 -6.95
CA VAL A 17 18.72 -3.06 -6.01
C VAL A 17 17.54 -2.58 -5.18
N ILE A 18 16.35 -2.43 -5.79
CA ILE A 18 15.12 -2.05 -5.07
C ILE A 18 14.78 -3.11 -4.01
N ILE A 19 14.72 -4.39 -4.40
CA ILE A 19 14.38 -5.51 -3.50
C ILE A 19 15.38 -5.60 -2.35
N ALA A 20 16.69 -5.57 -2.65
CA ALA A 20 17.74 -5.63 -1.64
C ALA A 20 17.70 -4.44 -0.68
N GLY A 21 17.38 -3.24 -1.20
CA GLY A 21 17.21 -2.03 -0.40
C GLY A 21 16.05 -2.15 0.58
N PHE A 22 14.88 -2.63 0.13
CA PHE A 22 13.74 -2.88 1.00
C PHE A 22 14.05 -3.94 2.07
N ALA A 23 14.66 -5.07 1.68
CA ALA A 23 15.03 -6.12 2.62
C ALA A 23 16.04 -5.63 3.67
N ALA A 24 17.06 -4.86 3.26
CA ALA A 24 18.07 -4.32 4.16
C ALA A 24 17.46 -3.34 5.18
N VAL A 25 16.60 -2.41 4.73
CA VAL A 25 15.91 -1.46 5.62
C VAL A 25 14.99 -2.20 6.59
N GLY A 26 14.24 -3.21 6.12
CA GLY A 26 13.38 -4.04 6.96
C GLY A 26 14.16 -4.78 8.05
N LEU A 27 15.31 -5.38 7.71
CA LEU A 27 16.17 -6.05 8.68
C LEU A 27 16.77 -5.09 9.71
N VAL A 28 17.25 -3.92 9.27
CA VAL A 28 17.75 -2.88 10.18
C VAL A 28 16.63 -2.41 11.12
N GLY A 29 15.42 -2.18 10.60
CA GLY A 29 14.25 -1.83 11.40
C GLY A 29 13.91 -2.89 12.44
N ALA A 30 13.95 -4.18 12.06
CA ALA A 30 13.72 -5.29 12.99
C ALA A 30 14.78 -5.31 14.12
N LEU A 31 16.06 -5.14 13.79
CA LEU A 31 17.13 -5.09 14.79
C LEU A 31 16.96 -3.91 15.76
N LEU A 32 16.53 -2.74 15.26
CA LEU A 32 16.24 -1.58 16.13
C LEU A 32 15.04 -1.83 17.04
N LEU A 33 13.99 -2.51 16.56
CA LEU A 33 12.81 -2.85 17.34
C LEU A 33 13.05 -3.98 18.37
N MET A 34 14.10 -4.79 18.20
CA MET A 34 14.53 -5.78 19.22
C MET A 34 15.21 -5.15 20.43
N LEU A 35 15.69 -3.91 20.34
CA LEU A 35 16.37 -3.27 21.44
C LEU A 35 15.42 -3.06 22.64
N PRO A 36 15.86 -3.30 23.90
CA PRO A 36 15.00 -3.09 25.08
C PRO A 36 14.45 -1.67 25.20
N ILE A 37 15.16 -0.67 24.67
CA ILE A 37 14.68 0.72 24.66
C ILE A 37 13.46 0.93 23.75
N ALA A 38 13.22 0.03 22.79
CA ALA A 38 12.09 0.13 21.87
C ALA A 38 10.76 -0.25 22.50
N THR A 39 10.75 -0.96 23.63
CA THR A 39 9.53 -1.39 24.33
C THR A 39 9.27 -0.56 25.58
N GLN A 40 7.99 -0.41 25.99
CA GLN A 40 7.62 0.28 27.23
C GLN A 40 8.14 -0.45 28.47
N GLN A 41 8.08 -1.78 28.44
CA GLN A 41 8.53 -2.65 29.54
C GLN A 41 10.04 -2.91 29.53
N ARG A 42 10.80 -2.32 28.60
CA ARG A 42 12.25 -2.51 28.41
C ARG A 42 12.66 -3.98 28.25
N CYS A 43 11.83 -4.79 27.63
CA CYS A 43 12.12 -6.18 27.30
C CYS A 43 12.62 -6.31 25.84
N VAL A 44 13.37 -7.39 25.57
CA VAL A 44 13.80 -7.72 24.20
C VAL A 44 12.63 -8.35 23.45
N THR A 45 12.24 -7.76 22.33
CA THR A 45 11.19 -8.32 21.46
C THR A 45 11.74 -9.53 20.69
N PRO A 46 11.01 -10.65 20.60
CA PRO A 46 11.39 -11.78 19.76
C PRO A 46 11.61 -11.36 18.30
N PHE A 47 12.62 -11.95 17.65
CA PHE A 47 13.02 -11.54 16.28
C PHE A 47 11.86 -11.63 15.28
N HIS A 48 11.03 -12.67 15.33
CA HIS A 48 9.90 -12.84 14.40
C HIS A 48 8.85 -11.74 14.55
N GLU A 49 8.55 -11.29 15.77
CA GLU A 49 7.60 -10.18 16.04
C GLU A 49 8.19 -8.83 15.62
N ALA A 50 9.47 -8.60 15.93
CA ALA A 50 10.18 -7.40 15.49
C ALA A 50 10.27 -7.32 13.96
N LEU A 51 10.56 -8.45 13.28
CA LEU A 51 10.61 -8.54 11.83
C LEU A 51 9.21 -8.35 11.21
N PHE A 52 8.17 -8.92 11.83
CA PHE A 52 6.79 -8.74 11.40
C PHE A 52 6.40 -7.25 11.44
N THR A 53 6.60 -6.60 12.58
CA THR A 53 6.27 -5.18 12.76
C THR A 53 7.09 -4.28 11.83
N SER A 54 8.41 -4.53 11.71
CA SER A 54 9.28 -3.79 10.80
C SER A 54 8.86 -3.95 9.34
N THR A 55 8.53 -5.18 8.91
CA THR A 55 8.07 -5.44 7.53
C THR A 55 6.71 -4.80 7.30
N SER A 56 5.78 -4.92 8.24
CA SER A 56 4.46 -4.29 8.15
C SER A 56 4.56 -2.77 8.05
N ALA A 57 5.42 -2.13 8.85
CA ALA A 57 5.65 -0.69 8.81
C ALA A 57 6.31 -0.26 7.49
N LEU A 58 7.38 -0.95 7.06
CA LEU A 58 8.09 -0.63 5.82
C LEU A 58 7.24 -0.91 4.57
N CYS A 59 6.47 -2.00 4.57
CA CYS A 59 5.55 -2.31 3.48
C CYS A 59 4.25 -1.49 3.54
N VAL A 60 4.12 -0.66 4.61
CA VAL A 60 2.95 0.22 4.78
C VAL A 60 1.67 -0.62 4.80
N THR A 61 1.67 -1.69 5.58
CA THR A 61 0.56 -2.65 5.65
C THR A 61 -0.37 -2.35 6.82
N GLY A 62 0.17 -2.25 8.06
CA GLY A 62 -0.65 -2.01 9.25
C GLY A 62 -1.09 -3.25 10.02
N LEU A 63 -0.78 -4.47 9.55
CA LEU A 63 -0.94 -5.67 10.36
C LEU A 63 0.05 -5.66 11.52
N VAL A 64 -0.40 -5.98 12.72
CA VAL A 64 0.40 -5.92 13.93
C VAL A 64 0.21 -7.18 14.78
N VAL A 65 1.30 -7.69 15.35
CA VAL A 65 1.30 -8.78 16.34
C VAL A 65 1.34 -8.24 17.76
N GLN A 66 1.90 -7.04 17.95
CA GLN A 66 1.92 -6.30 19.21
C GLN A 66 1.25 -4.94 19.01
N ASP A 67 0.40 -4.54 19.96
CA ASP A 67 -0.30 -3.25 19.90
C ASP A 67 0.68 -2.07 19.91
N THR A 68 0.54 -1.15 18.94
CA THR A 68 1.55 -0.10 18.74
C THR A 68 1.54 0.94 19.85
N GLY A 69 0.37 1.26 20.39
CA GLY A 69 0.22 2.27 21.44
C GLY A 69 0.73 1.82 22.80
N SER A 70 0.46 0.57 23.19
CA SER A 70 0.75 0.07 24.54
C SER A 70 2.06 -0.71 24.66
N TYR A 71 2.58 -1.30 23.56
CA TYR A 71 3.79 -2.12 23.61
C TYR A 71 5.07 -1.32 23.32
N TRP A 72 5.06 -0.47 22.28
CA TRP A 72 6.25 0.25 21.83
C TRP A 72 6.44 1.56 22.58
N SER A 73 7.67 1.81 23.03
CA SER A 73 8.08 3.10 23.61
C SER A 73 8.08 4.23 22.56
N ALA A 74 8.29 5.47 22.98
CA ALA A 74 8.44 6.60 22.06
C ALA A 74 9.57 6.37 21.03
N PHE A 75 10.66 5.68 21.41
CA PHE A 75 11.71 5.27 20.48
C PHE A 75 11.20 4.24 19.47
N GLY A 76 10.55 3.17 19.95
CA GLY A 76 9.97 2.15 19.06
C GLY A 76 8.95 2.73 18.08
N GLN A 77 8.03 3.59 18.56
CA GLN A 77 7.07 4.33 17.75
C GLN A 77 7.75 5.21 16.70
N SER A 78 8.86 5.87 17.05
CA SER A 78 9.65 6.69 16.12
C SER A 78 10.31 5.85 15.03
N VAL A 79 10.84 4.67 15.37
CA VAL A 79 11.38 3.70 14.40
C VAL A 79 10.29 3.24 13.45
N ILE A 80 9.11 2.86 13.96
CA ILE A 80 7.95 2.47 13.15
C ILE A 80 7.55 3.61 12.20
N LEU A 81 7.45 4.84 12.70
CA LEU A 81 7.08 6.01 11.90
C LEU A 81 8.09 6.28 10.78
N LEU A 82 9.39 6.16 11.05
CA LEU A 82 10.45 6.29 10.04
C LEU A 82 10.36 5.18 8.98
N LEU A 83 10.09 3.94 9.38
CA LEU A 83 9.87 2.84 8.44
C LEU A 83 8.66 3.08 7.55
N ILE A 84 7.56 3.58 8.12
CA ILE A 84 6.35 3.98 7.38
C ILE A 84 6.70 5.05 6.35
N GLN A 85 7.42 6.09 6.74
CA GLN A 85 7.80 7.19 5.84
C GLN A 85 8.72 6.72 4.70
N ILE A 86 9.73 5.89 5.03
CA ILE A 86 10.64 5.28 4.03
C ILE A 86 9.84 4.37 3.09
N GLY A 87 8.96 3.57 3.63
CA GLY A 87 8.12 2.66 2.87
C GLY A 87 7.12 3.38 1.96
N GLY A 88 6.39 4.37 2.50
CA GLY A 88 5.38 5.14 1.77
C GLY A 88 5.94 5.92 0.59
N LEU A 89 7.04 6.63 0.78
CA LEU A 89 7.75 7.34 -0.30
C LEU A 89 8.54 6.40 -1.22
N GLY A 90 8.86 5.21 -0.76
CA GLY A 90 9.76 4.26 -1.41
C GLY A 90 11.23 4.51 -1.11
N VAL A 91 11.96 3.42 -0.80
CA VAL A 91 13.38 3.45 -0.38
C VAL A 91 14.26 4.24 -1.36
N ILE A 92 14.03 4.09 -2.66
CA ILE A 92 14.81 4.78 -3.70
C ILE A 92 14.54 6.29 -3.72
N THR A 93 13.28 6.70 -3.52
CA THR A 93 12.91 8.12 -3.45
C THR A 93 13.54 8.79 -2.23
N VAL A 94 13.53 8.10 -1.08
CA VAL A 94 14.19 8.58 0.15
C VAL A 94 15.71 8.67 -0.05
N GLY A 95 16.34 7.65 -0.64
CA GLY A 95 17.77 7.67 -0.98
C GLY A 95 18.14 8.84 -1.91
N ALA A 96 17.29 9.13 -2.90
CA ALA A 96 17.46 10.27 -3.79
C ALA A 96 17.26 11.61 -3.05
N ALA A 97 16.31 11.68 -2.11
CA ALA A 97 16.10 12.86 -1.27
C ALA A 97 17.37 13.19 -0.45
N PHE A 98 17.97 12.19 0.19
CA PHE A 98 19.24 12.37 0.89
C PHE A 98 20.38 12.84 -0.03
N ALA A 99 20.47 12.27 -1.24
CA ALA A 99 21.47 12.71 -2.21
C ALA A 99 21.27 14.18 -2.63
N LEU A 100 20.02 14.60 -2.82
CA LEU A 100 19.67 15.99 -3.16
C LEU A 100 19.98 16.96 -2.03
N LEU A 101 19.61 16.62 -0.79
CA LEU A 101 19.88 17.43 0.40
C LEU A 101 21.38 17.55 0.68
N SER A 102 22.16 16.50 0.38
CA SER A 102 23.63 16.51 0.50
C SER A 102 24.35 17.19 -0.68
N GLY A 103 23.63 17.79 -1.64
CA GLY A 103 24.19 18.45 -2.81
C GLY A 103 24.90 17.52 -3.81
N ARG A 104 24.74 16.20 -3.68
CA ARG A 104 25.38 15.21 -4.56
C ARG A 104 24.65 15.12 -5.91
N LYS A 105 25.44 14.99 -7.01
CA LYS A 105 24.89 14.77 -8.33
C LYS A 105 24.35 13.34 -8.46
N ILE A 106 23.09 13.20 -8.89
CA ILE A 106 22.45 11.90 -9.13
C ILE A 106 22.92 11.36 -10.48
N SER A 107 23.53 10.17 -10.49
CA SER A 107 24.03 9.49 -11.68
C SER A 107 22.89 9.03 -12.62
N LEU A 108 23.18 8.77 -13.89
CA LEU A 108 22.19 8.25 -14.84
C LEU A 108 21.59 6.90 -14.39
N LYS A 109 22.39 6.01 -13.80
CA LYS A 109 21.92 4.73 -13.26
C LYS A 109 20.92 4.94 -12.12
N GLN A 110 21.21 5.85 -11.19
CA GLN A 110 20.29 6.21 -10.11
C GLN A 110 18.98 6.80 -10.67
N ARG A 111 19.03 7.65 -11.68
CA ARG A 111 17.82 8.20 -12.33
C ARG A 111 16.97 7.11 -12.99
N SER A 112 17.58 6.11 -13.63
CA SER A 112 16.86 4.95 -14.18
C SER A 112 16.17 4.16 -13.07
N THR A 113 16.85 3.88 -11.97
CA THR A 113 16.26 3.18 -10.82
C THR A 113 15.13 4.00 -10.17
N MET A 114 15.28 5.34 -10.08
CA MET A 114 14.21 6.23 -9.60
C MET A 114 12.99 6.20 -10.52
N GLN A 115 13.19 6.21 -11.84
CA GLN A 115 12.12 6.12 -12.83
C GLN A 115 11.30 4.84 -12.66
N GLU A 116 11.98 3.71 -12.52
CA GLU A 116 11.34 2.41 -12.30
C GLU A 116 10.58 2.38 -10.96
N ALA A 117 11.18 2.88 -9.89
CA ALA A 117 10.57 2.92 -8.55
C ALA A 117 9.32 3.82 -8.48
N THR A 118 9.30 4.94 -9.21
CA THR A 118 8.18 5.89 -9.21
C THR A 118 7.18 5.66 -10.34
N ALA A 119 7.41 4.65 -11.18
CA ALA A 119 6.63 4.38 -12.40
C ALA A 119 6.52 5.64 -13.32
N ALA A 120 7.56 6.48 -13.34
CA ALA A 120 7.58 7.70 -14.15
C ALA A 120 7.78 7.36 -15.63
N PRO A 121 7.06 8.01 -16.55
CA PRO A 121 7.11 7.68 -17.99
C PRO A 121 8.46 8.03 -18.65
N GLN A 122 9.21 8.96 -18.09
CA GLN A 122 10.48 9.44 -18.67
C GLN A 122 11.54 9.70 -17.59
N MET A 123 12.81 9.46 -17.90
CA MET A 123 13.95 9.81 -17.02
C MET A 123 14.16 11.33 -16.90
N GLY A 124 13.73 12.08 -17.92
CA GLY A 124 13.80 13.54 -17.91
C GLY A 124 12.88 14.12 -16.85
N GLY A 125 13.43 14.98 -15.95
CA GLY A 125 12.64 15.62 -14.90
C GLY A 125 12.44 14.80 -13.62
N ILE A 126 12.96 13.56 -13.50
CA ILE A 126 12.78 12.71 -12.33
C ILE A 126 13.24 13.37 -11.01
N VAL A 127 14.29 14.16 -11.04
CA VAL A 127 14.79 14.92 -9.88
C VAL A 127 13.79 16.00 -9.46
N ARG A 128 13.18 16.70 -10.45
CA ARG A 128 12.12 17.69 -10.17
C ARG A 128 10.88 17.02 -9.60
N LEU A 129 10.49 15.87 -10.15
CA LEU A 129 9.38 15.07 -9.66
C LEU A 129 9.62 14.62 -8.20
N THR A 130 10.83 14.15 -7.87
CA THR A 130 11.19 13.78 -6.48
C THR A 130 11.06 14.98 -5.54
N GLY A 131 11.54 16.15 -5.93
CA GLY A 131 11.36 17.36 -5.13
C GLY A 131 9.88 17.76 -4.96
N PHE A 132 9.05 17.56 -6.00
CA PHE A 132 7.60 17.74 -5.91
C PHE A 132 6.96 16.74 -4.94
N ILE A 133 7.31 15.45 -5.04
CA ILE A 133 6.82 14.40 -4.13
C ILE A 133 7.08 14.78 -2.67
N LEU A 134 8.31 15.16 -2.34
CA LEU A 134 8.67 15.52 -0.96
C LEU A 134 7.88 16.73 -0.43
N ARG A 135 7.69 17.75 -1.27
CA ARG A 135 6.94 18.95 -0.86
C ARG A 135 5.46 18.67 -0.66
N ILE A 136 4.84 17.92 -1.58
CA ILE A 136 3.40 17.61 -1.50
C ILE A 136 3.11 16.68 -0.33
N THR A 137 4.00 15.70 -0.05
CA THR A 137 3.91 14.82 1.10
C THR A 137 3.99 15.64 2.40
N ALA A 138 5.02 16.45 2.58
CA ALA A 138 5.16 17.29 3.76
C ALA A 138 3.96 18.23 3.96
N LEU A 139 3.43 18.79 2.87
CA LEU A 139 2.25 19.66 2.92
C LEU A 139 1.02 18.91 3.46
N PHE A 140 0.70 17.74 2.91
CA PHE A 140 -0.46 16.97 3.36
C PHE A 140 -0.30 16.41 4.77
N GLU A 141 0.89 15.92 5.12
CA GLU A 141 1.16 15.38 6.45
C GLU A 141 1.09 16.47 7.52
N LEU A 142 1.66 17.64 7.29
CA LEU A 142 1.60 18.76 8.24
C LEU A 142 0.20 19.36 8.33
N ALA A 143 -0.50 19.51 7.21
CA ALA A 143 -1.89 19.98 7.20
C ALA A 143 -2.81 19.01 7.93
N GLY A 144 -2.67 17.70 7.67
CA GLY A 144 -3.41 16.66 8.37
C GLY A 144 -3.13 16.65 9.86
N ALA A 145 -1.86 16.74 10.27
CA ALA A 145 -1.49 16.82 11.67
C ALA A 145 -2.12 18.05 12.34
N ALA A 146 -2.07 19.22 11.69
CA ALA A 146 -2.67 20.45 12.20
C ALA A 146 -4.20 20.34 12.39
N LEU A 147 -4.90 19.67 11.46
CA LEU A 147 -6.34 19.42 11.54
C LEU A 147 -6.73 18.39 12.62
N LEU A 148 -5.86 17.45 12.93
CA LEU A 148 -6.07 16.43 13.97
C LEU A 148 -5.69 16.91 15.38
N LEU A 149 -4.87 17.97 15.49
CA LEU A 149 -4.41 18.53 16.77
C LEU A 149 -5.55 18.83 17.76
N PRO A 150 -6.65 19.52 17.38
CA PRO A 150 -7.70 19.88 18.33
C PRO A 150 -8.29 18.66 19.02
N THR A 151 -8.61 17.60 18.27
CA THR A 151 -9.21 16.37 18.82
C THR A 151 -8.22 15.63 19.71
N PHE A 152 -6.99 15.37 19.24
CA PHE A 152 -6.02 14.61 20.03
C PHE A 152 -5.47 15.38 21.24
N CYS A 153 -5.32 16.72 21.14
CA CYS A 153 -4.88 17.50 22.29
C CYS A 153 -5.98 17.66 23.35
N ALA A 154 -7.26 17.64 22.98
CA ALA A 154 -8.36 17.63 23.93
C ALA A 154 -8.37 16.34 24.78
N ASP A 155 -8.08 15.17 24.14
CA ASP A 155 -8.12 13.87 24.81
C ASP A 155 -6.81 13.50 25.53
N TYR A 156 -5.64 13.88 24.97
CA TYR A 156 -4.32 13.41 25.44
C TYR A 156 -3.37 14.54 25.87
N GLY A 157 -3.84 15.80 25.91
CA GLY A 157 -3.02 16.96 26.27
C GLY A 157 -1.81 17.12 25.34
N LEU A 158 -0.63 17.40 25.87
CA LEU A 158 0.60 17.58 25.05
C LEU A 158 1.01 16.35 24.25
N ARG A 159 0.66 15.14 24.70
CA ARG A 159 0.91 13.90 23.94
C ARG A 159 0.08 13.86 22.65
N GLY A 160 -1.03 14.59 22.61
CA GLY A 160 -1.87 14.75 21.42
C GLY A 160 -1.12 15.28 20.20
N ILE A 161 -0.05 16.07 20.39
CA ILE A 161 0.80 16.56 19.29
C ILE A 161 1.49 15.39 18.58
N TRP A 162 2.06 14.45 19.36
CA TRP A 162 2.69 13.26 18.82
C TRP A 162 1.65 12.36 18.12
N TYR A 163 0.47 12.19 18.71
CA TYR A 163 -0.62 11.40 18.13
C TYR A 163 -1.11 11.99 16.82
N ALA A 164 -1.31 13.31 16.75
CA ALA A 164 -1.72 13.99 15.53
C ALA A 164 -0.69 13.82 14.41
N LEU A 165 0.60 13.98 14.70
CA LEU A 165 1.68 13.80 13.73
C LEU A 165 1.77 12.35 13.27
N PHE A 166 1.76 11.39 14.19
CA PHE A 166 1.86 9.96 13.89
C PHE A 166 0.70 9.48 13.01
N HIS A 167 -0.54 9.81 13.39
CA HIS A 167 -1.72 9.40 12.63
C HIS A 167 -1.81 10.09 11.27
N SER A 168 -1.39 11.34 11.16
CA SER A 168 -1.36 12.04 9.87
C SER A 168 -0.38 11.39 8.89
N ILE A 169 0.84 11.09 9.32
CA ILE A 169 1.85 10.39 8.51
C ILE A 169 1.38 8.97 8.18
N SER A 170 0.89 8.23 9.17
CA SER A 170 0.38 6.87 8.99
C SER A 170 -0.78 6.82 7.99
N ALA A 171 -1.71 7.78 8.05
CA ALA A 171 -2.85 7.88 7.14
C ALA A 171 -2.45 8.29 5.73
N PHE A 172 -1.59 9.32 5.56
CA PHE A 172 -1.13 9.74 4.24
C PHE A 172 -0.26 8.67 3.56
N CYS A 173 0.58 7.99 4.32
CA CYS A 173 1.35 6.85 3.82
C CYS A 173 0.51 5.58 3.61
N ASN A 174 -0.77 5.56 4.00
CA ASN A 174 -1.65 4.39 3.96
C ASN A 174 -1.11 3.22 4.80
N ALA A 175 -0.61 3.47 6.02
CA ALA A 175 0.09 2.49 6.83
C ALA A 175 -0.78 1.80 7.88
N GLY A 176 -1.88 2.42 8.33
CA GLY A 176 -2.82 1.82 9.28
C GLY A 176 -2.34 1.62 10.71
N PHE A 177 -1.15 2.09 11.05
CA PHE A 177 -0.65 2.08 12.41
C PHE A 177 -1.29 3.21 13.22
N ASP A 178 -1.74 2.89 14.43
CA ASP A 178 -2.30 3.84 15.40
C ASP A 178 -1.62 3.71 16.78
N LEU A 179 -1.80 4.73 17.62
CA LEU A 179 -1.25 4.78 18.97
C LEU A 179 -2.36 4.74 20.05
N LEU A 180 -3.58 4.37 19.69
CA LEU A 180 -4.76 4.51 20.54
C LEU A 180 -4.97 3.31 21.48
N GLY A 181 -4.26 2.22 21.25
CA GLY A 181 -4.29 1.05 22.11
C GLY A 181 -3.73 1.35 23.49
N THR A 182 -4.38 0.77 24.51
CA THR A 182 -3.99 0.83 25.92
C THR A 182 -3.84 -0.58 26.49
N GLU A 183 -3.27 -0.74 27.70
CA GLU A 183 -3.16 -2.06 28.34
C GLU A 183 -4.52 -2.74 28.55
N GLY A 184 -5.58 -1.95 28.79
CA GLY A 184 -6.94 -2.46 28.99
C GLY A 184 -7.74 -2.68 27.69
N ALA A 185 -7.33 -2.07 26.58
CA ALA A 185 -8.01 -2.17 25.29
C ALA A 185 -6.97 -2.07 24.16
N LYS A 186 -6.46 -3.22 23.72
CA LYS A 186 -5.49 -3.35 22.64
C LYS A 186 -6.18 -3.39 21.27
N PHE A 187 -5.47 -2.96 20.22
CA PHE A 187 -5.91 -3.04 18.82
C PHE A 187 -7.23 -2.33 18.52
N VAL A 188 -7.51 -1.23 19.23
CA VAL A 188 -8.80 -0.49 19.11
C VAL A 188 -8.93 0.36 17.86
N SER A 189 -7.82 0.71 17.22
CA SER A 189 -7.78 1.63 16.06
C SER A 189 -8.62 2.90 16.30
N LEU A 190 -9.38 3.37 15.32
CA LEU A 190 -10.19 4.61 15.39
C LEU A 190 -11.63 4.36 15.86
N THR A 191 -11.97 3.18 16.41
CA THR A 191 -13.36 2.86 16.76
C THR A 191 -13.97 3.83 17.76
N ARG A 192 -13.17 4.37 18.71
CA ARG A 192 -13.59 5.40 19.65
C ARG A 192 -14.03 6.70 18.96
N TYR A 193 -13.44 7.02 17.80
CA TYR A 193 -13.69 8.24 17.04
C TYR A 193 -14.63 8.03 15.84
N ALA A 194 -15.33 6.90 15.77
CA ALA A 194 -16.24 6.56 14.69
C ALA A 194 -17.36 7.61 14.46
N GLY A 195 -17.73 8.34 15.52
CA GLY A 195 -18.74 9.42 15.49
C GLY A 195 -18.14 10.84 15.34
N ASP A 196 -16.82 11.01 15.37
CA ASP A 196 -16.17 12.31 15.19
C ASP A 196 -16.02 12.62 13.69
N PRO A 197 -16.77 13.60 13.16
CA PRO A 197 -16.75 13.90 11.73
C PRO A 197 -15.42 14.52 11.29
N LEU A 198 -14.76 15.32 12.15
CA LEU A 198 -13.50 15.97 11.81
C LEU A 198 -12.40 14.92 11.65
N LEU A 199 -12.15 14.12 12.69
CA LEU A 199 -11.08 13.13 12.70
C LEU A 199 -11.28 12.08 11.60
N THR A 200 -12.49 11.52 11.50
CA THR A 200 -12.81 10.48 10.50
C THR A 200 -12.65 11.00 9.07
N THR A 201 -13.12 12.22 8.77
CA THR A 201 -13.01 12.79 7.42
C THR A 201 -11.59 13.20 7.09
N VAL A 202 -10.82 13.74 8.01
CA VAL A 202 -9.41 14.13 7.78
C VAL A 202 -8.57 12.90 7.50
N ILE A 203 -8.70 11.84 8.30
CA ILE A 203 -7.97 10.58 8.07
C ILE A 203 -8.39 9.95 6.72
N ALA A 204 -9.69 9.87 6.42
CA ALA A 204 -10.17 9.36 5.14
C ALA A 204 -9.62 10.17 3.95
N ALA A 205 -9.59 11.49 4.05
CA ALA A 205 -9.02 12.36 3.03
C ALA A 205 -7.52 12.12 2.83
N LEU A 206 -6.73 12.02 3.92
CA LEU A 206 -5.30 11.71 3.85
C LEU A 206 -5.03 10.39 3.15
N ILE A 207 -5.80 9.34 3.48
CA ILE A 207 -5.73 8.02 2.83
C ILE A 207 -5.98 8.13 1.33
N VAL A 208 -7.06 8.80 0.94
CA VAL A 208 -7.40 8.99 -0.48
C VAL A 208 -6.30 9.78 -1.20
N PHE A 209 -5.82 10.87 -0.60
CA PHE A 209 -4.77 11.71 -1.18
C PHE A 209 -3.45 10.97 -1.34
N GLY A 210 -3.03 10.20 -0.35
CA GLY A 210 -1.86 9.33 -0.44
C GLY A 210 -2.01 8.26 -1.53
N GLY A 211 -3.21 7.69 -1.69
CA GLY A 211 -3.54 6.64 -2.65
C GLY A 211 -3.72 7.07 -4.12
N LEU A 212 -3.87 8.38 -4.43
CA LEU A 212 -4.11 8.88 -5.80
C LEU A 212 -2.89 8.80 -6.73
N GLY A 213 -1.67 8.81 -6.17
CA GLY A 213 -0.43 8.81 -6.93
C GLY A 213 0.12 10.19 -7.28
N PHE A 214 1.45 10.31 -7.16
CA PHE A 214 2.13 11.60 -7.28
C PHE A 214 2.07 12.22 -8.67
N LEU A 215 2.00 11.40 -9.75
CA LEU A 215 1.82 11.92 -11.12
C LEU A 215 0.42 12.51 -11.33
N THR A 216 -0.60 11.97 -10.66
CA THR A 216 -1.96 12.54 -10.69
C THR A 216 -1.97 13.90 -9.97
N TRP A 217 -1.27 14.02 -8.84
CA TRP A 217 -1.08 15.29 -8.16
C TRP A 217 -0.31 16.31 -8.99
N GLU A 218 0.70 15.88 -9.76
CA GLU A 218 1.41 16.75 -10.70
C GLU A 218 0.46 17.31 -11.76
N ASP A 219 -0.43 16.50 -12.32
CA ASP A 219 -1.44 16.95 -13.28
C ASP A 219 -2.43 17.94 -12.64
N ILE A 220 -2.94 17.63 -11.43
CA ILE A 220 -3.83 18.53 -10.69
C ILE A 220 -3.14 19.87 -10.40
N TYR A 221 -1.90 19.84 -9.95
CA TYR A 221 -1.13 21.06 -9.66
C TYR A 221 -0.89 21.91 -10.91
N THR A 222 -0.58 21.25 -12.06
CA THR A 222 -0.21 21.92 -13.31
C THR A 222 -1.43 22.45 -14.05
N TYR A 223 -2.48 21.63 -14.17
CA TYR A 223 -3.66 21.94 -15.01
C TYR A 223 -4.89 22.33 -14.19
N ARG A 224 -4.80 22.32 -12.86
CA ARG A 224 -5.88 22.65 -11.92
C ARG A 224 -7.16 21.85 -12.23
N LEU A 225 -8.28 22.54 -12.57
CA LEU A 225 -9.57 21.90 -12.84
C LEU A 225 -9.78 21.51 -14.32
N ASP A 226 -8.79 21.74 -15.18
CA ASP A 226 -8.91 21.39 -16.61
C ASP A 226 -8.65 19.88 -16.82
N PHE A 227 -9.67 19.06 -16.52
CA PHE A 227 -9.63 17.61 -16.64
C PHE A 227 -9.25 17.14 -18.07
N HIS A 228 -9.57 17.91 -19.12
CA HIS A 228 -9.27 17.52 -20.50
C HIS A 228 -7.76 17.42 -20.75
N ARG A 229 -6.95 18.25 -20.10
CA ARG A 229 -5.49 18.27 -20.25
C ARG A 229 -4.76 17.22 -19.43
N TYR A 230 -5.44 16.54 -18.50
CA TYR A 230 -4.81 15.49 -17.69
C TYR A 230 -4.34 14.33 -18.57
N ARG A 231 -3.28 13.67 -18.14
CA ARG A 231 -2.82 12.41 -18.74
C ARG A 231 -3.94 11.37 -18.67
N MET A 232 -4.03 10.49 -19.67
CA MET A 232 -5.01 9.40 -19.68
C MET A 232 -4.98 8.59 -18.38
N GLN A 233 -3.78 8.27 -17.88
CA GLN A 233 -3.60 7.55 -16.61
C GLN A 233 -4.26 8.28 -15.43
N SER A 234 -4.07 9.59 -15.31
CA SER A 234 -4.67 10.38 -14.21
C SER A 234 -6.20 10.42 -14.30
N LYS A 235 -6.76 10.50 -15.51
CA LYS A 235 -8.21 10.40 -15.73
C LYS A 235 -8.76 9.05 -15.30
N VAL A 236 -8.11 7.96 -15.70
CA VAL A 236 -8.48 6.59 -15.31
C VAL A 236 -8.42 6.44 -13.78
N ILE A 237 -7.34 6.92 -13.15
CA ILE A 237 -7.18 6.87 -11.69
C ILE A 237 -8.32 7.60 -10.98
N LEU A 238 -8.63 8.82 -11.37
CA LEU A 238 -9.66 9.63 -10.71
C LEU A 238 -11.05 9.00 -10.86
N VAL A 239 -11.41 8.56 -12.06
CA VAL A 239 -12.72 7.91 -12.31
C VAL A 239 -12.83 6.58 -11.58
N THR A 240 -11.82 5.73 -11.66
CA THR A 240 -11.82 4.43 -10.97
C THR A 240 -11.83 4.61 -9.45
N THR A 241 -11.08 5.58 -8.91
CA THR A 241 -11.10 5.90 -7.48
C THR A 241 -12.48 6.36 -7.03
N ALA A 242 -13.12 7.29 -7.76
CA ALA A 242 -14.46 7.74 -7.45
C ALA A 242 -15.48 6.58 -7.46
N PHE A 243 -15.42 5.71 -8.45
CA PHE A 243 -16.27 4.53 -8.54
C PHE A 243 -16.09 3.58 -7.35
N LEU A 244 -14.81 3.27 -6.99
CA LEU A 244 -14.47 2.39 -5.87
C LEU A 244 -14.74 3.00 -4.48
N LEU A 245 -14.96 4.30 -4.39
CA LEU A 245 -15.38 4.96 -3.15
C LEU A 245 -16.91 5.06 -3.06
N VAL A 246 -17.57 5.55 -4.11
CA VAL A 246 -18.99 5.85 -4.06
C VAL A 246 -19.85 4.59 -4.00
N LEU A 247 -19.56 3.60 -4.85
CA LEU A 247 -20.39 2.39 -4.93
C LEU A 247 -20.38 1.57 -3.63
N PRO A 248 -19.20 1.27 -3.01
CA PRO A 248 -19.17 0.57 -1.73
C PRO A 248 -19.76 1.40 -0.59
N THR A 249 -19.58 2.73 -0.58
CA THR A 249 -20.20 3.59 0.42
C THR A 249 -21.73 3.46 0.39
N LEU A 250 -22.34 3.47 -0.79
CA LEU A 250 -23.77 3.26 -0.95
C LEU A 250 -24.20 1.87 -0.45
N TYR A 251 -23.43 0.83 -0.79
CA TYR A 251 -23.71 -0.52 -0.31
C TYR A 251 -23.67 -0.59 1.22
N PHE A 252 -22.59 -0.13 1.88
CA PHE A 252 -22.47 -0.18 3.33
C PHE A 252 -23.54 0.68 4.01
N TYR A 253 -23.91 1.82 3.45
CA TYR A 253 -24.98 2.67 3.98
C TYR A 253 -26.35 2.00 3.94
N CYS A 254 -26.66 1.28 2.85
CA CYS A 254 -27.95 0.64 2.67
C CYS A 254 -28.11 -0.70 3.38
N PHE A 255 -27.02 -1.48 3.47
CA PHE A 255 -27.11 -2.89 3.87
C PHE A 255 -26.36 -3.22 5.16
N GLU A 256 -25.29 -2.52 5.50
CA GLU A 256 -24.46 -2.85 6.68
C GLU A 256 -24.79 -1.94 7.86
N PHE A 257 -24.57 -0.64 7.71
CA PHE A 257 -24.77 0.33 8.78
C PHE A 257 -26.19 0.90 8.78
N THR A 258 -27.17 0.08 9.17
CA THR A 258 -28.58 0.47 9.19
C THR A 258 -29.03 1.14 10.48
N ALA A 259 -28.29 0.95 11.59
CA ALA A 259 -28.57 1.50 12.92
C ALA A 259 -27.78 2.77 13.21
N GLY A 260 -28.31 3.65 14.05
CA GLY A 260 -27.68 4.90 14.48
C GLY A 260 -28.17 6.15 13.73
N SER A 261 -27.54 7.30 14.02
CA SER A 261 -27.87 8.57 13.36
C SER A 261 -27.42 8.56 11.89
N ALA A 262 -28.10 9.33 11.04
CA ALA A 262 -27.74 9.42 9.61
C ALA A 262 -26.28 9.87 9.42
N GLN A 263 -25.79 10.78 10.24
CA GLN A 263 -24.39 11.23 10.22
C GLN A 263 -23.43 10.10 10.53
N GLN A 264 -23.66 9.32 11.58
CA GLN A 264 -22.81 8.21 11.97
C GLN A 264 -22.79 7.12 10.89
N ARG A 265 -23.95 6.79 10.32
CA ARG A 265 -24.08 5.83 9.21
C ARG A 265 -23.29 6.26 7.98
N ILE A 266 -23.35 7.55 7.60
CA ILE A 266 -22.58 8.10 6.48
C ILE A 266 -21.07 8.00 6.75
N LEU A 267 -20.61 8.41 7.95
CA LEU A 267 -19.20 8.36 8.31
C LEU A 267 -18.64 6.94 8.30
N LEU A 268 -19.34 5.99 8.92
CA LEU A 268 -18.96 4.58 8.94
C LEU A 268 -18.91 4.01 7.52
N SER A 269 -19.93 4.22 6.71
CA SER A 269 -20.02 3.69 5.34
C SER A 269 -18.92 4.26 4.44
N MET A 270 -18.70 5.57 4.52
CA MET A 270 -17.62 6.24 3.78
C MET A 270 -16.26 5.70 4.22
N PHE A 271 -16.01 5.59 5.52
CA PHE A 271 -14.72 5.12 6.02
C PHE A 271 -14.46 3.66 5.66
N GLN A 272 -15.49 2.79 5.73
CA GLN A 272 -15.36 1.38 5.31
C GLN A 272 -15.18 1.19 3.80
N SER A 273 -15.50 2.17 2.97
CA SER A 273 -15.16 2.15 1.54
C SER A 273 -13.73 2.65 1.26
N VAL A 274 -13.23 3.55 2.10
CA VAL A 274 -11.88 4.15 1.98
C VAL A 274 -10.81 3.20 2.50
N THR A 275 -11.00 2.65 3.71
CA THR A 275 -9.95 1.90 4.43
C THR A 275 -9.47 0.62 3.73
N PRO A 276 -10.29 -0.18 3.03
CA PRO A 276 -9.81 -1.37 2.33
C PRO A 276 -8.84 -1.05 1.19
N ARG A 277 -8.79 0.21 0.76
CA ARG A 277 -7.86 0.67 -0.26
C ARG A 277 -6.48 0.97 0.31
N THR A 278 -5.93 -0.04 0.99
CA THR A 278 -4.58 -0.09 1.56
C THR A 278 -4.34 0.86 2.73
N ALA A 279 -5.35 1.15 3.56
CA ALA A 279 -5.19 2.09 4.67
C ALA A 279 -5.05 1.45 6.05
N GLY A 280 -5.83 0.41 6.36
CA GLY A 280 -5.68 -0.40 7.57
C GLY A 280 -6.33 0.13 8.83
N PHE A 281 -6.76 1.39 8.88
CA PHE A 281 -7.52 1.90 10.01
C PHE A 281 -8.95 1.36 10.00
N ASN A 282 -9.53 1.13 11.17
CA ASN A 282 -10.93 0.77 11.28
C ASN A 282 -11.68 1.65 12.27
N THR A 283 -12.94 1.96 11.93
CA THR A 283 -13.90 2.69 12.76
C THR A 283 -15.07 1.83 13.20
N ALA A 284 -15.13 0.57 12.73
CA ALA A 284 -16.16 -0.40 13.08
C ALA A 284 -15.51 -1.72 13.48
N ASP A 285 -16.24 -2.57 14.21
CA ASP A 285 -15.84 -3.94 14.49
C ASP A 285 -16.01 -4.79 13.21
N LEU A 286 -14.90 -5.13 12.57
CA LEU A 286 -14.87 -5.87 11.32
C LEU A 286 -15.32 -7.32 11.47
N ALA A 287 -15.11 -7.92 12.66
CA ALA A 287 -15.52 -9.28 12.93
C ALA A 287 -17.05 -9.40 13.08
N ALA A 288 -17.70 -8.33 13.56
CA ALA A 288 -19.15 -8.25 13.71
C ALA A 288 -19.89 -7.92 12.41
N MET A 289 -19.18 -7.52 11.34
CA MET A 289 -19.80 -7.21 10.03
C MET A 289 -20.37 -8.47 9.37
N GLY A 290 -21.42 -8.27 8.56
CA GLY A 290 -22.02 -9.34 7.78
C GLY A 290 -21.02 -10.02 6.82
N SER A 291 -21.15 -11.33 6.61
CA SER A 291 -20.25 -12.11 5.75
C SER A 291 -20.15 -11.57 4.32
N THR A 292 -21.25 -11.05 3.78
CA THR A 292 -21.27 -10.40 2.45
C THR A 292 -20.43 -9.12 2.44
N SER A 293 -20.51 -8.32 3.49
CA SER A 293 -19.72 -7.10 3.65
C SER A 293 -18.23 -7.41 3.83
N GLN A 294 -17.89 -8.46 4.60
CA GLN A 294 -16.51 -8.95 4.71
C GLN A 294 -15.98 -9.43 3.36
N ALA A 295 -16.77 -10.16 2.57
CA ALA A 295 -16.39 -10.59 1.22
C ALA A 295 -16.19 -9.40 0.27
N LEU A 296 -17.06 -8.38 0.32
CA LEU A 296 -16.87 -7.14 -0.42
C LEU A 296 -15.57 -6.44 -0.03
N MET A 297 -15.25 -6.39 1.26
CA MET A 297 -13.98 -5.81 1.75
C MET A 297 -12.78 -6.57 1.20
N VAL A 298 -12.81 -7.92 1.12
CA VAL A 298 -11.74 -8.71 0.49
C VAL A 298 -11.53 -8.29 -0.97
N VAL A 299 -12.61 -8.11 -1.73
CA VAL A 299 -12.51 -7.63 -3.12
C VAL A 299 -11.91 -6.23 -3.18
N LEU A 300 -12.36 -5.31 -2.32
CA LEU A 300 -11.83 -3.93 -2.27
C LEU A 300 -10.36 -3.90 -1.83
N MET A 301 -9.93 -4.76 -0.91
CA MET A 301 -8.54 -4.89 -0.50
C MET A 301 -7.63 -5.31 -1.65
N LEU A 302 -8.04 -6.29 -2.46
CA LEU A 302 -7.29 -6.72 -3.63
C LEU A 302 -7.18 -5.61 -4.69
N LEU A 303 -8.11 -4.64 -4.72
CA LEU A 303 -8.09 -3.46 -5.57
C LEU A 303 -7.40 -2.28 -4.87
N GLY A 304 -6.09 -2.34 -4.75
CA GLY A 304 -5.26 -1.38 -4.01
C GLY A 304 -5.27 0.06 -4.54
N GLY A 305 -4.20 0.81 -4.24
CA GLY A 305 -4.07 2.21 -4.67
C GLY A 305 -3.59 2.39 -6.11
N SER A 306 -3.29 3.63 -6.48
CA SER A 306 -2.87 3.99 -7.84
C SER A 306 -1.36 3.81 -8.05
N PRO A 307 -0.87 3.68 -9.29
CA PRO A 307 0.56 3.67 -9.58
C PRO A 307 1.25 4.94 -9.11
N GLY A 308 2.46 4.80 -8.54
CA GLY A 308 3.22 5.93 -8.02
C GLY A 308 2.54 6.64 -6.85
N SER A 309 1.83 5.91 -6.00
CA SER A 309 1.23 6.35 -4.73
C SER A 309 1.95 5.75 -3.53
N THR A 310 1.58 6.19 -2.33
CA THR A 310 2.02 5.59 -1.07
C THR A 310 1.44 4.19 -0.85
N ALA A 311 0.30 3.88 -1.45
CA ALA A 311 -0.42 2.63 -1.35
C ALA A 311 0.28 1.45 -2.03
N GLY A 312 0.14 0.25 -1.49
CA GLY A 312 0.65 -1.00 -2.08
C GLY A 312 -0.39 -1.75 -2.93
N GLY A 313 -0.30 -3.09 -2.95
CA GLY A 313 -1.27 -3.95 -3.61
C GLY A 313 -1.36 -3.84 -5.13
N MET A 314 -2.34 -4.54 -5.71
CA MET A 314 -2.65 -4.45 -7.14
C MET A 314 -3.23 -3.08 -7.48
N LYS A 315 -2.68 -2.42 -8.50
CA LYS A 315 -3.00 -1.03 -8.80
C LYS A 315 -4.39 -0.86 -9.43
N THR A 316 -5.06 0.26 -9.12
CA THR A 316 -6.35 0.64 -9.71
C THR A 316 -6.34 0.61 -11.23
N THR A 317 -5.22 1.01 -11.86
CA THR A 317 -5.05 0.96 -13.31
C THR A 317 -4.99 -0.46 -13.85
N THR A 318 -4.45 -1.42 -13.11
CA THR A 318 -4.46 -2.85 -13.50
C THR A 318 -5.90 -3.35 -13.64
N PHE A 319 -6.73 -3.08 -12.65
CA PHE A 319 -8.14 -3.42 -12.67
C PHE A 319 -8.88 -2.71 -13.82
N ALA A 320 -8.68 -1.40 -13.97
CA ALA A 320 -9.30 -0.64 -15.04
C ALA A 320 -8.94 -1.17 -16.44
N VAL A 321 -7.67 -1.50 -16.67
CA VAL A 321 -7.21 -2.07 -17.95
C VAL A 321 -7.85 -3.42 -18.23
N LEU A 322 -7.98 -4.29 -17.23
CA LEU A 322 -8.65 -5.59 -17.38
C LEU A 322 -10.13 -5.43 -17.69
N LEU A 323 -10.83 -4.52 -17.03
CA LEU A 323 -12.24 -4.22 -17.33
C LEU A 323 -12.41 -3.64 -18.73
N ALA A 324 -11.53 -2.74 -19.15
CA ALA A 324 -11.58 -2.17 -20.50
C ALA A 324 -11.34 -3.23 -21.58
N ASN A 325 -10.38 -4.14 -21.34
CA ASN A 325 -10.10 -5.26 -22.25
C ASN A 325 -11.31 -6.22 -22.33
N MET A 326 -11.90 -6.58 -21.19
CA MET A 326 -13.12 -7.39 -21.15
C MET A 326 -14.26 -6.72 -21.94
N TRP A 327 -14.46 -5.42 -21.77
CA TRP A 327 -15.48 -4.66 -22.48
C TRP A 327 -15.22 -4.57 -23.99
N ALA A 328 -13.94 -4.40 -24.40
CA ALA A 328 -13.54 -4.42 -25.82
C ALA A 328 -13.81 -5.78 -26.45
N THR A 329 -13.49 -6.87 -25.75
CA THR A 329 -13.76 -8.25 -26.19
C THR A 329 -15.26 -8.50 -26.38
N PHE A 330 -16.10 -8.07 -25.43
CA PHE A 330 -17.57 -8.19 -25.57
C PHE A 330 -18.11 -7.40 -26.76
N ARG A 331 -17.47 -6.27 -27.11
CA ARG A 331 -17.81 -5.47 -28.29
C ARG A 331 -17.11 -5.93 -29.57
N ARG A 332 -16.35 -7.03 -29.54
CA ARG A 332 -15.54 -7.57 -30.66
C ARG A 332 -14.58 -6.54 -31.24
N ARG A 333 -13.99 -5.67 -30.37
CA ARG A 333 -12.94 -4.73 -30.74
C ARG A 333 -11.58 -5.34 -30.47
N GLU A 334 -10.60 -5.07 -31.32
CA GLU A 334 -9.23 -5.57 -31.17
C GLU A 334 -8.50 -4.92 -30.01
N ASP A 335 -8.75 -3.64 -29.76
CA ASP A 335 -8.04 -2.85 -28.78
C ASP A 335 -8.95 -2.33 -27.66
N ALA A 336 -8.44 -2.33 -26.45
CA ALA A 336 -9.03 -1.63 -25.32
C ALA A 336 -8.74 -0.13 -25.39
N GLU A 337 -9.71 0.70 -25.02
CA GLU A 337 -9.64 2.15 -25.15
C GLU A 337 -10.06 2.86 -23.87
N PHE A 338 -9.39 3.97 -23.54
CA PHE A 338 -9.81 4.94 -22.53
C PHE A 338 -9.77 6.35 -23.09
N PHE A 339 -10.82 7.13 -22.90
CA PHE A 339 -10.88 8.55 -23.25
C PHE A 339 -10.42 8.84 -24.69
N GLY A 340 -10.82 7.97 -25.65
CA GLY A 340 -10.45 8.11 -27.06
C GLY A 340 -8.99 7.76 -27.37
N ARG A 341 -8.30 7.05 -26.48
CA ARG A 341 -6.92 6.58 -26.70
C ARG A 341 -6.84 5.07 -26.52
N ARG A 342 -6.12 4.42 -27.44
CA ARG A 342 -5.87 2.98 -27.41
C ARG A 342 -4.85 2.61 -26.33
N ILE A 343 -5.08 1.50 -25.65
CA ILE A 343 -4.15 0.91 -24.65
C ILE A 343 -3.19 -0.02 -25.40
N ASP A 344 -1.91 0.06 -25.06
CA ASP A 344 -0.90 -0.86 -25.60
C ASP A 344 -1.19 -2.31 -25.15
N GLY A 345 -1.10 -3.26 -26.08
CA GLY A 345 -1.32 -4.69 -25.80
C GLY A 345 -0.37 -5.27 -24.75
N SER A 346 0.84 -4.72 -24.61
CA SER A 346 1.77 -5.11 -23.54
C SER A 346 1.22 -4.74 -22.15
N ALA A 347 0.52 -3.63 -22.02
CA ALA A 347 -0.11 -3.21 -20.77
C ALA A 347 -1.22 -4.18 -20.35
N VAL A 348 -2.00 -4.71 -21.30
CA VAL A 348 -3.04 -5.74 -21.03
C VAL A 348 -2.41 -7.04 -20.56
N LYS A 349 -1.35 -7.52 -21.22
CA LYS A 349 -0.60 -8.72 -20.81
C LYS A 349 -0.01 -8.56 -19.40
N ASN A 350 0.62 -7.44 -19.12
CA ASN A 350 1.18 -7.14 -17.81
C ASN A 350 0.09 -7.09 -16.73
N ALA A 351 -1.05 -6.46 -17.03
CA ALA A 351 -2.19 -6.40 -16.11
C ALA A 351 -2.73 -7.80 -15.77
N ALA A 352 -2.89 -8.68 -16.77
CA ALA A 352 -3.32 -10.06 -16.56
C ALA A 352 -2.30 -10.87 -15.75
N THR A 353 -0.99 -10.72 -16.03
CA THR A 353 0.08 -11.37 -15.29
C THR A 353 0.10 -10.94 -13.81
N ILE A 354 -0.02 -9.64 -13.55
CA ILE A 354 -0.08 -9.11 -12.18
C ILE A 354 -1.31 -9.66 -11.44
N ALA A 355 -2.49 -9.60 -12.05
CA ALA A 355 -3.71 -10.10 -11.43
C ALA A 355 -3.62 -11.60 -11.11
N GLY A 356 -3.12 -12.42 -12.06
CA GLY A 356 -2.90 -13.85 -11.84
C GLY A 356 -1.92 -14.12 -10.69
N MET A 357 -0.82 -13.38 -10.63
CA MET A 357 0.16 -13.50 -9.54
C MET A 357 -0.45 -13.14 -8.17
N TYR A 358 -1.17 -12.02 -8.06
CA TYR A 358 -1.80 -11.61 -6.81
C TYR A 358 -2.84 -12.64 -6.34
N LEU A 359 -3.69 -13.14 -7.25
CA LEU A 359 -4.66 -14.19 -6.92
C LEU A 359 -3.98 -15.49 -6.47
N THR A 360 -2.90 -15.90 -7.14
CA THR A 360 -2.13 -17.08 -6.75
C THR A 360 -1.54 -16.92 -5.35
N LEU A 361 -0.88 -15.82 -5.06
CA LEU A 361 -0.31 -15.55 -3.73
C LEU A 361 -1.40 -15.46 -2.65
N PHE A 362 -2.51 -14.82 -2.94
CA PHE A 362 -3.67 -14.70 -2.07
C PHE A 362 -4.22 -16.08 -1.64
N PHE A 363 -4.52 -16.95 -2.62
CA PHE A 363 -5.05 -18.28 -2.33
C PHE A 363 -4.02 -19.20 -1.69
N LEU A 364 -2.78 -19.24 -2.18
CA LEU A 364 -1.73 -20.07 -1.59
C LEU A 364 -1.46 -19.70 -0.14
N GLY A 365 -1.37 -18.41 0.16
CA GLY A 365 -1.20 -17.93 1.54
C GLY A 365 -2.35 -18.37 2.43
N ALA A 366 -3.59 -18.22 1.98
CA ALA A 366 -4.77 -18.63 2.73
C ALA A 366 -4.81 -20.14 2.98
N PHE A 367 -4.47 -20.97 2.00
CA PHE A 367 -4.40 -22.43 2.18
C PHE A 367 -3.35 -22.83 3.22
N VAL A 368 -2.16 -22.21 3.16
CA VAL A 368 -1.09 -22.53 4.13
C VAL A 368 -1.52 -22.15 5.55
N ILE A 369 -2.06 -20.92 5.74
CA ILE A 369 -2.49 -20.45 7.07
C ILE A 369 -3.67 -21.29 7.58
N ALA A 370 -4.69 -21.56 6.75
CA ALA A 370 -5.84 -22.37 7.14
C ALA A 370 -5.44 -23.77 7.58
N THR A 371 -4.46 -24.38 6.89
CA THR A 371 -3.95 -25.71 7.23
C THR A 371 -3.10 -25.70 8.51
N ALA A 372 -2.25 -24.67 8.67
CA ALA A 372 -1.34 -24.58 9.82
C ALA A 372 -2.09 -24.26 11.12
N GLU A 373 -3.08 -23.36 11.07
CA GLU A 373 -3.78 -22.83 12.25
C GLU A 373 -5.15 -23.50 12.48
N GLN A 374 -5.62 -24.35 11.55
CA GLN A 374 -6.95 -24.99 11.59
C GLN A 374 -8.10 -23.96 11.70
N LEU A 375 -7.95 -22.81 11.05
CA LEU A 375 -8.91 -21.70 11.03
C LEU A 375 -9.86 -21.80 9.82
N PRO A 376 -11.07 -21.19 9.91
CA PRO A 376 -11.99 -21.11 8.78
C PRO A 376 -11.34 -20.40 7.58
N MET A 377 -11.55 -20.94 6.39
CA MET A 377 -10.95 -20.41 5.16
C MET A 377 -11.33 -18.94 4.89
N SER A 378 -12.54 -18.51 5.22
CA SER A 378 -13.00 -17.13 5.06
C SER A 378 -12.15 -16.13 5.85
N VAL A 379 -11.76 -16.49 7.07
CA VAL A 379 -10.92 -15.66 7.94
C VAL A 379 -9.49 -15.59 7.39
N CYS A 380 -8.96 -16.73 6.94
CA CYS A 380 -7.63 -16.80 6.31
C CYS A 380 -7.57 -16.01 4.99
N LEU A 381 -8.63 -16.06 4.17
CA LEU A 381 -8.75 -15.23 2.96
C LEU A 381 -8.77 -13.74 3.29
N TYR A 382 -9.47 -13.31 4.34
CA TYR A 382 -9.48 -11.92 4.75
C TYR A 382 -8.07 -11.44 5.13
N GLU A 383 -7.35 -12.22 5.94
CA GLU A 383 -6.01 -11.91 6.40
C GLU A 383 -4.98 -11.88 5.26
N THR A 384 -5.03 -12.87 4.37
CA THR A 384 -4.10 -12.91 3.23
C THR A 384 -4.39 -11.85 2.16
N ALA A 385 -5.66 -11.48 1.94
CA ALA A 385 -6.02 -10.33 1.11
C ALA A 385 -5.41 -9.05 1.68
N SER A 386 -5.56 -8.86 3.00
CA SER A 386 -4.97 -7.72 3.71
C SER A 386 -3.45 -7.69 3.60
N ALA A 387 -2.77 -8.82 3.77
CA ALA A 387 -1.31 -8.90 3.70
C ALA A 387 -0.78 -8.69 2.27
N VAL A 388 -1.29 -9.41 1.26
CA VAL A 388 -0.79 -9.33 -0.12
C VAL A 388 -1.11 -7.99 -0.77
N ALA A 389 -2.22 -7.38 -0.38
CA ALA A 389 -2.59 -6.05 -0.84
C ALA A 389 -2.03 -4.93 0.04
N THR A 390 -1.30 -5.27 1.12
CA THR A 390 -0.73 -4.31 2.09
C THR A 390 -1.78 -3.35 2.65
N VAL A 391 -2.88 -3.87 3.22
CA VAL A 391 -4.02 -3.09 3.69
C VAL A 391 -3.99 -2.86 5.20
N GLY A 392 -3.75 -3.92 6.00
CA GLY A 392 -3.68 -3.83 7.45
C GLY A 392 -4.96 -4.15 8.21
N LEU A 393 -6.06 -4.41 7.53
CA LEU A 393 -7.31 -4.84 8.16
C LEU A 393 -7.22 -6.31 8.56
N THR A 394 -7.74 -6.64 9.74
CA THR A 394 -7.79 -8.01 10.26
C THR A 394 -9.13 -8.28 10.95
N LEU A 395 -9.54 -9.53 10.98
CA LEU A 395 -10.65 -9.99 11.82
C LEU A 395 -10.20 -10.36 13.25
N GLY A 396 -8.98 -9.91 13.64
CA GLY A 396 -8.43 -10.08 14.98
C GLY A 396 -7.56 -11.31 15.17
N ILE A 397 -7.24 -12.06 14.10
CA ILE A 397 -6.43 -13.29 14.21
C ILE A 397 -4.92 -13.04 14.21
N THR A 398 -4.43 -11.93 13.64
CA THR A 398 -2.99 -11.65 13.43
C THR A 398 -2.13 -11.87 14.70
N PRO A 399 -2.52 -11.38 15.89
CA PRO A 399 -1.71 -11.56 17.11
C PRO A 399 -1.63 -13.00 17.61
N GLN A 400 -2.56 -13.86 17.17
CA GLN A 400 -2.68 -15.25 17.64
C GLN A 400 -2.01 -16.25 16.69
N LEU A 401 -1.58 -15.81 15.52
CA LEU A 401 -0.97 -16.66 14.50
C LEU A 401 0.40 -17.17 14.93
N GLY A 402 0.67 -18.44 14.63
CA GLY A 402 1.98 -19.06 14.84
C GLY A 402 3.08 -18.48 13.96
N VAL A 403 4.33 -18.80 14.27
CA VAL A 403 5.53 -18.26 13.57
C VAL A 403 5.52 -18.56 12.07
N LEU A 404 5.01 -19.75 11.66
CA LEU A 404 4.89 -20.11 10.26
C LEU A 404 3.95 -19.15 9.51
N SER A 405 2.76 -18.94 10.06
CA SER A 405 1.72 -18.08 9.48
C SER A 405 2.16 -16.62 9.45
N GLN A 406 2.84 -16.15 10.50
CA GLN A 406 3.48 -14.82 10.50
C GLN A 406 4.55 -14.71 9.40
N GLY A 407 5.36 -15.75 9.18
CA GLY A 407 6.34 -15.80 8.09
C GLY A 407 5.69 -15.72 6.70
N VAL A 408 4.56 -16.39 6.50
CA VAL A 408 3.76 -16.29 5.26
C VAL A 408 3.26 -14.86 5.06
N LEU A 409 2.69 -14.23 6.09
CA LEU A 409 2.19 -12.85 6.02
C LEU A 409 3.35 -11.87 5.73
N ILE A 410 4.52 -12.02 6.37
CA ILE A 410 5.73 -11.22 6.07
C ILE A 410 6.07 -11.30 4.60
N ALA A 411 6.11 -12.52 4.03
CA ALA A 411 6.39 -12.71 2.61
C ALA A 411 5.34 -12.05 1.72
N LEU A 412 4.04 -12.21 2.03
CA LEU A 412 2.95 -11.60 1.28
C LEU A 412 3.00 -10.06 1.32
N MET A 413 3.23 -9.46 2.48
CA MET A 413 3.38 -8.01 2.64
C MET A 413 4.56 -7.48 1.80
N PHE A 414 5.69 -8.17 1.87
CA PHE A 414 6.89 -7.78 1.11
C PHE A 414 6.67 -7.87 -0.40
N LEU A 415 6.09 -8.98 -0.89
CA LEU A 415 5.77 -9.19 -2.30
C LEU A 415 4.73 -8.19 -2.80
N GLY A 416 3.72 -7.90 -1.99
CA GLY A 416 2.68 -6.91 -2.27
C GLY A 416 3.22 -5.48 -2.39
N ARG A 417 4.20 -5.12 -1.57
CA ARG A 417 4.80 -3.78 -1.56
C ARG A 417 5.78 -3.55 -2.70
N VAL A 418 6.70 -4.49 -2.93
CA VAL A 418 7.73 -4.36 -3.97
C VAL A 418 7.11 -4.28 -5.37
N GLY A 419 5.94 -4.89 -5.55
CA GLY A 419 5.17 -4.87 -6.79
C GLY A 419 5.50 -6.02 -7.74
N GLY A 420 4.46 -6.59 -8.36
CA GLY A 420 4.57 -7.81 -9.14
C GLY A 420 5.54 -7.77 -10.31
N LEU A 421 5.53 -6.69 -11.09
CA LEU A 421 6.45 -6.56 -12.23
C LEU A 421 7.91 -6.45 -11.79
N THR A 422 8.18 -5.74 -10.69
CA THR A 422 9.53 -5.61 -10.14
C THR A 422 10.10 -6.97 -9.76
N LEU A 423 9.28 -7.82 -9.13
CA LEU A 423 9.67 -9.18 -8.75
C LEU A 423 9.93 -10.07 -9.97
N ILE A 424 9.02 -10.05 -10.95
CA ILE A 424 9.15 -10.84 -12.19
C ILE A 424 10.44 -10.46 -12.92
N TYR A 425 10.70 -9.17 -13.13
CA TYR A 425 11.91 -8.70 -13.83
C TYR A 425 13.20 -8.92 -13.04
N ALA A 426 13.13 -8.93 -11.71
CA ALA A 426 14.29 -9.24 -10.88
C ALA A 426 14.64 -10.75 -10.91
N ALA A 427 13.61 -11.62 -10.94
CA ALA A 427 13.77 -13.07 -10.89
C ALA A 427 14.17 -13.68 -12.25
N PHE A 428 13.53 -13.23 -13.34
CA PHE A 428 13.68 -13.90 -14.63
C PHE A 428 14.64 -13.21 -15.60
N GLY A 429 15.07 -11.98 -15.34
CA GLY A 429 15.96 -11.24 -16.24
C GLY A 429 15.39 -11.11 -17.67
N SER A 430 15.89 -10.18 -18.46
CA SER A 430 15.52 -10.09 -19.87
C SER A 430 16.43 -10.98 -20.72
N SER A 431 16.01 -12.20 -21.05
CA SER A 431 16.62 -12.93 -22.15
C SER A 431 15.84 -12.61 -23.43
N PRO A 432 16.41 -11.87 -24.38
CA PRO A 432 15.73 -11.66 -25.66
C PRO A 432 15.55 -13.01 -26.34
N ALA A 433 14.32 -13.35 -26.70
CA ALA A 433 14.07 -14.54 -27.51
C ALA A 433 14.74 -14.34 -28.88
N HIS A 434 15.71 -15.17 -29.19
CA HIS A 434 16.47 -15.10 -30.44
C HIS A 434 15.63 -15.49 -31.67
N SER A 435 14.51 -16.17 -31.50
CA SER A 435 13.58 -16.58 -32.56
C SER A 435 12.14 -16.61 -32.05
N ARG A 436 11.18 -16.38 -32.94
CA ARG A 436 9.75 -16.64 -32.65
C ARG A 436 9.46 -18.10 -33.02
N LEU A 437 8.84 -18.84 -32.10
CA LEU A 437 8.32 -20.17 -32.38
C LEU A 437 7.11 -20.09 -33.33
N PRO A 438 6.83 -21.17 -34.11
CA PRO A 438 5.61 -21.25 -34.91
C PRO A 438 4.36 -20.98 -34.06
N GLN A 439 3.38 -20.32 -34.65
CA GLN A 439 2.14 -19.97 -33.97
C GLN A 439 1.12 -21.08 -34.19
N GLU A 440 0.56 -21.62 -33.12
CA GLU A 440 -0.55 -22.58 -33.15
C GLU A 440 -1.76 -21.99 -32.40
N LYS A 441 -2.97 -22.33 -32.85
CA LYS A 441 -4.20 -21.85 -32.24
C LYS A 441 -4.62 -22.77 -31.10
N ILE A 442 -4.88 -22.19 -29.92
CA ILE A 442 -5.49 -22.88 -28.77
C ILE A 442 -6.89 -22.35 -28.61
N ALA A 443 -7.86 -23.26 -28.49
CA ALA A 443 -9.24 -22.87 -28.19
C ALA A 443 -9.33 -22.34 -26.75
N ILE A 444 -9.88 -21.15 -26.61
CA ILE A 444 -10.19 -20.53 -25.31
C ILE A 444 -11.72 -20.48 -25.26
N GLY A 445 -12.36 -21.11 -24.28
CA GLY A 445 -13.78 -21.37 -24.12
C GLY A 445 -14.74 -20.22 -24.35
#